data_3a2ff9d9c5f3edf03e9a5436be138efa
#
_entry.id   3a2ff9d9c5f3edf03e9a5436be138efa
#
_cell.length_a   1.000
_cell.length_b   1.000
_cell.length_c   1.000
_cell.angle_alpha   90.00
_cell.angle_beta   90.00
_cell.angle_gamma   90.00
#
_symmetry.space_group_name_H-M   'P 1'
#
loop_
_entity.id
_entity.type
_entity.pdbx_description
1 polymer ?
#
loop_
_entity_poly.entity_id
_entity_poly.type
_entity_poly.pdbx_seq_one_letter_code
_entity_poly.pdbx_strand_id
1 'polypeptide(L)'
;MSVPRILVVVTAALAMAVALAPSPAWAPVPPRNCGMLEQGGKRFNIKADQLRCSRARRYARRYLASHRRPRGYTCRDYGRGTSIKFRCSKGARVIFAIRR
;
A
#
# COMPACT_ATOMS: atom_id res chain seq x y z
N MET A 1 16.91 73.94 -1.99
CA MET A 1 16.35 73.12 -3.06
C MET A 1 16.51 71.67 -2.77
N SER A 2 15.44 71.02 -2.52
CA SER A 2 15.45 69.66 -2.23
C SER A 2 15.46 68.85 -3.52
N VAL A 3 16.37 67.99 -3.61
CA VAL A 3 16.41 66.98 -4.72
C VAL A 3 15.45 65.84 -4.44
N PRO A 4 14.52 65.61 -5.32
CA PRO A 4 13.67 64.51 -5.12
C PRO A 4 14.49 63.21 -5.17
N ARG A 5 14.45 62.50 -4.14
CA ARG A 5 15.06 61.21 -4.11
C ARG A 5 14.10 60.22 -4.66
N ILE A 6 14.48 59.70 -5.76
CA ILE A 6 13.74 58.57 -6.31
C ILE A 6 14.17 57.36 -5.54
N LEU A 7 13.31 56.95 -4.69
CA LEU A 7 13.46 55.68 -4.07
C LEU A 7 13.05 54.62 -5.09
N VAL A 8 14.06 54.11 -5.72
CA VAL A 8 13.83 52.91 -6.52
C VAL A 8 13.65 51.76 -5.55
N VAL A 9 12.44 51.52 -5.25
CA VAL A 9 12.13 50.29 -4.55
C VAL A 9 12.25 49.17 -5.56
N VAL A 10 13.38 48.56 -5.57
CA VAL A 10 13.52 47.33 -6.29
C VAL A 10 12.77 46.30 -5.48
N THR A 11 11.52 46.17 -5.78
CA THR A 11 10.82 45.00 -5.36
C THR A 11 11.41 43.85 -6.15
N ALA A 12 12.37 43.22 -5.57
CA ALA A 12 12.72 41.89 -6.04
C ALA A 12 11.48 41.04 -5.91
N ALA A 13 10.78 40.95 -7.00
CA ALA A 13 9.80 39.90 -7.09
C ALA A 13 10.57 38.58 -6.97
N LEU A 14 10.63 38.09 -5.78
CA LEU A 14 10.98 36.73 -5.56
C LEU A 14 9.90 35.96 -6.26
N ALA A 15 10.13 35.71 -7.53
CA ALA A 15 9.45 34.59 -8.14
C ALA A 15 9.90 33.40 -7.34
N MET A 16 9.15 33.07 -6.33
CA MET A 16 9.17 31.76 -5.78
C MET A 16 8.72 30.85 -6.89
N ALA A 17 9.66 30.48 -7.72
CA ALA A 17 9.47 29.27 -8.44
C ALA A 17 9.39 28.20 -7.37
N VAL A 18 8.21 28.04 -6.84
CA VAL A 18 7.90 26.82 -6.17
C VAL A 18 8.10 25.79 -7.25
N ALA A 19 9.30 25.25 -7.27
CA ALA A 19 9.50 24.04 -7.98
C ALA A 19 8.50 23.10 -7.36
N LEU A 20 7.37 22.98 -7.99
CA LEU A 20 6.53 21.83 -7.84
C LEU A 20 7.38 20.70 -8.34
N ALA A 21 8.33 20.31 -7.52
CA ALA A 21 8.87 18.99 -7.63
C ALA A 21 7.64 18.10 -7.64
N PRO A 22 7.37 17.38 -8.73
CA PRO A 22 6.32 16.40 -8.66
C PRO A 22 6.68 15.58 -7.45
N SER A 23 5.89 15.69 -6.40
CA SER A 23 5.91 14.69 -5.36
C SER A 23 5.99 13.39 -6.11
N PRO A 24 7.01 12.53 -5.86
CA PRO A 24 6.97 11.24 -6.47
C PRO A 24 5.57 10.75 -6.19
N ALA A 25 4.77 10.64 -7.21
CA ALA A 25 3.46 10.10 -7.08
C ALA A 25 3.70 8.72 -6.55
N TRP A 26 3.54 8.56 -5.26
CA TRP A 26 3.41 7.26 -4.66
C TRP A 26 2.10 6.72 -5.18
N ALA A 27 2.12 6.37 -6.46
CA ALA A 27 1.04 5.58 -7.00
C ALA A 27 1.02 4.33 -6.15
N PRO A 28 -0.10 4.04 -5.47
CA PRO A 28 -0.18 2.79 -4.76
C PRO A 28 0.10 1.68 -5.76
N VAL A 29 1.20 1.00 -5.55
CA VAL A 29 1.50 -0.19 -6.34
C VAL A 29 0.42 -1.20 -5.97
N PRO A 30 -0.37 -1.67 -6.95
CA PRO A 30 -1.40 -2.66 -6.63
C PRO A 30 -0.76 -3.91 -6.05
N PRO A 31 -1.46 -4.62 -5.15
CA PRO A 31 -0.96 -5.85 -4.59
C PRO A 31 -0.56 -6.84 -5.67
N ARG A 32 0.55 -7.51 -5.48
CA ARG A 32 1.05 -8.51 -6.41
C ARG A 32 0.13 -9.73 -6.39
N ASN A 33 -0.20 -10.22 -7.58
CA ASN A 33 -0.97 -11.44 -7.71
C ASN A 33 -0.04 -12.64 -7.54
N CYS A 34 -0.27 -13.44 -6.50
CA CYS A 34 0.55 -14.60 -6.18
C CYS A 34 -0.08 -15.93 -6.64
N GLY A 35 -1.18 -15.88 -7.37
CA GLY A 35 -1.82 -17.03 -7.94
C GLY A 35 -2.83 -17.71 -7.03
N MET A 36 -3.36 -18.81 -7.52
CA MET A 36 -4.41 -19.56 -6.85
C MET A 36 -3.85 -20.50 -5.81
N LEU A 37 -4.59 -20.67 -4.73
CA LEU A 37 -4.30 -21.61 -3.67
C LEU A 37 -5.57 -22.37 -3.36
N GLU A 38 -5.47 -23.69 -3.29
CA GLU A 38 -6.59 -24.55 -2.93
C GLU A 38 -6.42 -25.04 -1.51
N GLN A 39 -7.47 -24.90 -0.70
CA GLN A 39 -7.46 -25.33 0.67
C GLN A 39 -8.87 -25.78 1.07
N GLY A 40 -8.97 -27.02 1.54
CA GLY A 40 -10.26 -27.56 1.99
C GLY A 40 -11.32 -27.62 0.89
N GLY A 41 -10.93 -27.91 -0.34
CA GLY A 41 -11.85 -27.96 -1.48
C GLY A 41 -12.27 -26.60 -1.99
N LYS A 42 -11.74 -25.52 -1.44
CA LYS A 42 -12.04 -24.15 -1.84
C LYS A 42 -10.83 -23.51 -2.48
N ARG A 43 -11.09 -22.61 -3.43
CA ARG A 43 -10.04 -21.93 -4.19
C ARG A 43 -9.96 -20.47 -3.77
N PHE A 44 -8.74 -20.00 -3.60
CA PHE A 44 -8.46 -18.61 -3.23
C PHE A 44 -7.39 -18.03 -4.13
N ASN A 45 -7.55 -16.79 -4.49
CA ASN A 45 -6.48 -16.04 -5.13
C ASN A 45 -5.69 -15.31 -4.06
N ILE A 46 -4.38 -15.51 -4.01
CA ILE A 46 -3.51 -14.88 -3.02
C ILE A 46 -2.89 -13.65 -3.60
N LYS A 47 -3.01 -12.55 -2.88
CA LYS A 47 -2.38 -11.27 -3.23
C LYS A 47 -1.47 -10.83 -2.10
N ALA A 48 -0.37 -10.21 -2.44
CA ALA A 48 0.62 -9.75 -1.48
C ALA A 48 1.14 -8.37 -1.83
N ASP A 49 1.35 -7.57 -0.81
CA ASP A 49 2.00 -6.27 -0.91
C ASP A 49 3.23 -6.26 -0.01
N GLN A 50 4.37 -5.79 -0.56
CA GLN A 50 5.66 -5.72 0.16
C GLN A 50 6.13 -7.06 0.71
N LEU A 51 5.76 -8.16 0.07
CA LEU A 51 6.08 -9.51 0.49
C LEU A 51 6.22 -10.41 -0.73
N ARG A 52 7.18 -11.31 -0.72
CA ARG A 52 7.37 -12.27 -1.81
C ARG A 52 6.22 -13.25 -1.88
N CYS A 53 5.83 -13.62 -3.08
CA CYS A 53 4.72 -14.53 -3.30
C CYS A 53 4.93 -15.90 -2.63
N SER A 54 6.15 -16.44 -2.65
CA SER A 54 6.44 -17.71 -2.00
C SER A 54 6.13 -17.68 -0.51
N ARG A 55 6.51 -16.59 0.16
CA ARG A 55 6.23 -16.41 1.58
C ARG A 55 4.75 -16.13 1.84
N ALA A 56 4.13 -15.29 1.02
CA ALA A 56 2.71 -14.97 1.13
C ALA A 56 1.85 -16.23 0.98
N ARG A 57 2.15 -17.08 0.01
CA ARG A 57 1.43 -18.32 -0.20
C ARG A 57 1.60 -19.29 0.97
N ARG A 58 2.80 -19.38 1.51
CA ARG A 58 3.05 -20.23 2.68
C ARG A 58 2.28 -19.77 3.90
N TYR A 59 2.27 -18.47 4.16
CA TYR A 59 1.52 -17.88 5.26
C TYR A 59 0.01 -18.03 5.07
N ALA A 60 -0.48 -17.79 3.86
CA ALA A 60 -1.89 -17.95 3.53
C ALA A 60 -2.34 -19.39 3.70
N ARG A 61 -1.57 -20.35 3.23
CA ARG A 61 -1.89 -21.77 3.36
C ARG A 61 -2.04 -22.16 4.84
N ARG A 62 -1.10 -21.72 5.66
CA ARG A 62 -1.12 -22.02 7.09
C ARG A 62 -2.31 -21.39 7.78
N TYR A 63 -2.63 -20.15 7.44
CA TYR A 63 -3.77 -19.45 8.01
C TYR A 63 -5.10 -20.06 7.57
N LEU A 64 -5.24 -20.41 6.31
CA LEU A 64 -6.44 -21.06 5.78
C LEU A 64 -6.66 -22.43 6.40
N ALA A 65 -5.60 -23.18 6.66
CA ALA A 65 -5.70 -24.53 7.21
C ALA A 65 -6.01 -24.54 8.71
N SER A 66 -5.41 -23.64 9.48
CA SER A 66 -5.45 -23.72 10.95
C SER A 66 -5.61 -22.39 11.66
N HIS A 67 -5.88 -21.31 10.95
CA HIS A 67 -5.95 -19.94 11.50
C HIS A 67 -4.66 -19.50 12.23
N ARG A 68 -3.54 -20.12 11.89
CA ARG A 68 -2.26 -19.76 12.48
C ARG A 68 -1.72 -18.50 11.83
N ARG A 69 -1.68 -17.41 12.59
CA ARG A 69 -1.16 -16.15 12.13
C ARG A 69 0.34 -16.20 11.94
N PRO A 70 0.89 -15.61 10.88
CA PRO A 70 2.33 -15.42 10.79
C PRO A 70 2.82 -14.55 11.94
N ARG A 71 4.02 -14.82 12.40
CA ARG A 71 4.59 -14.12 13.54
C ARG A 71 4.63 -12.61 13.30
N GLY A 72 4.05 -11.84 14.21
CA GLY A 72 4.01 -10.39 14.15
C GLY A 72 2.93 -9.83 13.25
N TYR A 73 2.13 -10.65 12.58
CA TYR A 73 1.02 -10.19 11.74
C TYR A 73 -0.28 -10.08 12.54
N THR A 74 -1.08 -9.12 12.16
CA THR A 74 -2.46 -9.01 12.60
C THR A 74 -3.35 -9.49 11.47
N CYS A 75 -4.23 -10.44 11.74
CA CYS A 75 -5.10 -11.02 10.73
C CYS A 75 -6.55 -10.72 11.05
N ARG A 76 -7.32 -10.48 10.01
CA ARG A 76 -8.75 -10.25 10.09
C ARG A 76 -9.48 -11.11 9.09
N ASP A 77 -10.52 -11.81 9.58
CA ASP A 77 -11.42 -12.56 8.73
C ASP A 77 -12.58 -11.68 8.28
N TYR A 78 -13.02 -11.88 7.05
CA TYR A 78 -14.16 -11.17 6.49
C TYR A 78 -15.29 -12.14 6.20
N GLY A 79 -16.51 -11.70 6.46
CA GLY A 79 -17.70 -12.49 6.18
C GLY A 79 -17.97 -12.65 4.69
N ARG A 80 -19.00 -13.43 4.39
CA ARG A 80 -19.37 -13.77 3.01
C ARG A 80 -19.86 -12.60 2.17
N GLY A 81 -20.09 -11.44 2.78
CA GLY A 81 -20.52 -10.25 2.07
C GLY A 81 -19.45 -9.60 1.21
N THR A 82 -18.20 -10.06 1.31
CA THR A 82 -17.08 -9.58 0.50
C THR A 82 -16.37 -10.74 -0.17
N SER A 83 -15.63 -10.44 -1.24
CA SER A 83 -14.79 -11.44 -1.88
C SER A 83 -13.54 -11.77 -1.08
N ILE A 84 -13.17 -10.93 -0.12
CA ILE A 84 -11.98 -11.15 0.71
C ILE A 84 -12.29 -12.19 1.78
N LYS A 85 -11.49 -13.23 1.86
CA LYS A 85 -11.59 -14.22 2.92
C LYS A 85 -10.90 -13.75 4.19
N PHE A 86 -9.65 -13.29 4.06
CA PHE A 86 -8.92 -12.71 5.18
C PHE A 86 -7.86 -11.73 4.68
N ARG A 87 -7.39 -10.90 5.60
CA ARG A 87 -6.29 -9.98 5.40
C ARG A 87 -5.37 -10.07 6.60
N CYS A 88 -4.09 -10.32 6.34
CA CYS A 88 -3.05 -10.27 7.36
C CYS A 88 -2.08 -9.15 7.04
N SER A 89 -1.68 -8.38 8.04
CA SER A 89 -0.75 -7.26 7.83
C SER A 89 0.28 -7.15 8.95
N LYS A 90 1.47 -6.70 8.55
CA LYS A 90 2.56 -6.35 9.46
C LYS A 90 3.26 -5.12 8.86
N GLY A 91 2.95 -3.94 9.40
CA GLY A 91 3.41 -2.70 8.79
C GLY A 91 2.91 -2.59 7.35
N ALA A 92 3.82 -2.38 6.40
CA ALA A 92 3.51 -2.27 4.98
C ALA A 92 3.29 -3.63 4.29
N ARG A 93 3.59 -4.73 4.96
CA ARG A 93 3.42 -6.07 4.41
C ARG A 93 1.99 -6.52 4.58
N VAL A 94 1.36 -6.91 3.49
CA VAL A 94 -0.05 -7.30 3.51
C VAL A 94 -0.25 -8.54 2.67
N ILE A 95 -1.09 -9.44 3.16
CA ILE A 95 -1.51 -10.65 2.47
C ILE A 95 -3.02 -10.67 2.43
N PHE A 96 -3.58 -10.94 1.26
CA PHE A 96 -5.01 -11.12 1.08
C PHE A 96 -5.29 -12.50 0.49
N ALA A 97 -6.37 -13.11 0.90
CA ALA A 97 -6.95 -14.25 0.21
C ALA A 97 -8.32 -13.84 -0.33
N ILE A 98 -8.50 -13.99 -1.63
CA ILE A 98 -9.74 -13.65 -2.32
C ILE A 98 -10.47 -14.93 -2.66
N ARG A 99 -11.75 -15.01 -2.29
CA ARG A 99 -12.60 -16.16 -2.63
C ARG A 99 -12.84 -16.23 -4.12
N ARG A 100 -12.83 -17.42 -4.64
CA ARG A 100 -13.15 -17.71 -6.04
C ARG A 100 -14.33 -18.65 -6.17
#